data_2fe53e78ca5c28822c550d02d6305e60
#
_entry.id   2fe53e78ca5c28822c550d02d6305e60
#
_cell.length_a   1.000
_cell.length_b   1.000
_cell.length_c   1.000
_cell.angle_alpha   90.00
_cell.angle_beta   90.00
_cell.angle_gamma   90.00
#
_symmetry.space_group_name_H-M   'P 1'
#
loop_
_entity.id
_entity.type
_entity.pdbx_description
1 polymer ?
#
loop_
_entity_poly.entity_id
_entity_poly.type
_entity_poly.pdbx_seq_one_letter_code
_entity_poly.pdbx_strand_id
1 'polypeptide(L)'
;MYKDKKIACVIPARLSSSRFPNKPLAKIHGREMVLRVADIARNSKHIDVIIVATENKVIKDLCNDNDYLSITTGTHYTCTHRVAEVSENLKCDYVFNLQGDEPLTKPEWIDEMIEYGIDNEVDVLQSSRKLENGEIDDEDVVLSLIHI
;
A
#
# COMPACT_ATOMS: atom_id res chain seq x y z
N MET A 1 -9.17 -0.35 14.23
CA MET A 1 -9.89 -1.64 14.51
C MET A 1 -11.33 -1.53 14.07
N TYR A 2 -11.84 -2.50 13.33
CA TYR A 2 -13.22 -2.58 12.88
C TYR A 2 -13.80 -3.94 13.26
N LYS A 3 -14.96 -3.97 13.95
CA LYS A 3 -15.64 -5.19 14.46
C LYS A 3 -14.69 -6.17 15.17
N ASP A 4 -13.87 -5.65 16.09
CA ASP A 4 -12.83 -6.39 16.83
C ASP A 4 -11.75 -7.07 15.99
N LYS A 5 -11.67 -6.73 14.69
CA LYS A 5 -10.63 -7.21 13.79
C LYS A 5 -9.45 -6.25 13.76
N LYS A 6 -8.25 -6.81 13.84
CA LYS A 6 -6.98 -6.09 13.75
C LYS A 6 -6.53 -5.99 12.31
N ILE A 7 -6.29 -4.77 11.81
CA ILE A 7 -5.94 -4.49 10.42
C ILE A 7 -4.55 -3.85 10.35
N ALA A 8 -3.64 -4.51 9.66
CA ALA A 8 -2.33 -3.96 9.34
C ALA A 8 -2.32 -3.40 7.91
N CYS A 9 -1.85 -2.17 7.73
CA CYS A 9 -1.53 -1.64 6.42
C CYS A 9 -0.05 -1.85 6.13
N VAL A 10 0.26 -2.58 5.07
CA VAL A 10 1.63 -2.79 4.59
C VAL A 10 1.83 -2.02 3.29
N ILE A 11 2.84 -1.13 3.29
CA ILE A 11 3.18 -0.26 2.17
C ILE A 11 4.51 -0.75 1.58
N PRO A 12 4.48 -1.52 0.48
CA PRO A 12 5.70 -1.94 -0.19
C PRO A 12 6.37 -0.76 -0.90
N ALA A 13 7.68 -0.57 -0.68
CA ALA A 13 8.45 0.49 -1.32
C ALA A 13 9.83 0.00 -1.74
N ARG A 14 10.29 0.35 -2.97
CA ARG A 14 11.62 0.04 -3.48
C ARG A 14 12.18 1.18 -4.33
N LEU A 15 13.49 1.35 -4.31
CA LEU A 15 14.16 2.38 -5.13
C LEU A 15 14.26 1.99 -6.60
N SER A 16 14.32 0.67 -6.88
CA SER A 16 14.43 0.15 -8.24
C SER A 16 13.12 0.35 -9.00
N SER A 17 13.10 1.37 -9.84
CA SER A 17 12.03 1.62 -10.81
C SER A 17 12.69 2.01 -12.13
N SER A 18 12.36 1.30 -13.22
CA SER A 18 12.93 1.55 -14.54
C SER A 18 12.47 2.88 -15.14
N ARG A 19 11.19 3.24 -14.95
CA ARG A 19 10.57 4.45 -15.50
C ARG A 19 10.88 5.72 -14.68
N PHE A 20 10.96 5.60 -13.36
CA PHE A 20 11.24 6.72 -12.47
C PHE A 20 12.13 6.25 -11.29
N PRO A 21 13.46 6.37 -11.41
CA PRO A 21 14.39 6.00 -10.35
C PRO A 21 14.12 6.76 -9.05
N ASN A 22 14.25 6.06 -7.92
CA ASN A 22 14.01 6.61 -6.58
C ASN A 22 12.59 7.18 -6.37
N LYS A 23 11.58 6.71 -7.10
CA LYS A 23 10.20 7.17 -7.03
C LYS A 23 9.66 7.36 -5.61
N PRO A 24 9.87 6.45 -4.63
CA PRO A 24 9.37 6.62 -3.27
C PRO A 24 9.93 7.84 -2.52
N LEU A 25 11.12 8.30 -2.92
CA LEU A 25 11.78 9.46 -2.33
C LEU A 25 11.47 10.78 -3.07
N ALA A 26 10.78 10.72 -4.19
CA ALA A 26 10.36 11.91 -4.93
C ALA A 26 9.41 12.75 -4.07
N LYS A 27 9.65 14.07 -4.04
CA LYS A 27 8.85 14.99 -3.23
C LYS A 27 7.63 15.49 -3.99
N ILE A 28 6.47 15.34 -3.38
CA ILE A 28 5.21 15.93 -3.82
C ILE A 28 4.86 17.02 -2.80
N HIS A 29 4.89 18.28 -3.22
CA HIS A 29 4.71 19.44 -2.33
C HIS A 29 5.59 19.35 -1.06
N GLY A 30 6.89 19.07 -1.25
CA GLY A 30 7.89 19.10 -0.18
C GLY A 30 7.96 17.85 0.71
N ARG A 31 7.06 16.84 0.52
CA ARG A 31 7.06 15.60 1.30
C ARG A 31 7.24 14.39 0.39
N GLU A 32 8.08 13.46 0.79
CA GLU A 32 8.39 12.24 0.02
C GLU A 32 7.12 11.40 -0.25
N MET A 33 7.03 10.82 -1.45
CA MET A 33 5.86 10.06 -1.91
C MET A 33 5.49 8.93 -0.94
N VAL A 34 6.45 8.14 -0.49
CA VAL A 34 6.20 7.04 0.46
C VAL A 34 5.62 7.53 1.79
N LEU A 35 6.07 8.69 2.28
CA LEU A 35 5.54 9.29 3.50
C LEU A 35 4.12 9.82 3.29
N ARG A 36 3.80 10.38 2.11
CA ARG A 36 2.43 10.78 1.79
C ARG A 36 1.47 9.61 1.79
N VAL A 37 1.89 8.48 1.22
CA VAL A 37 1.08 7.26 1.25
C VAL A 37 0.90 6.76 2.69
N ALA A 38 1.95 6.82 3.50
CA ALA A 38 1.86 6.47 4.93
C ALA A 38 0.95 7.43 5.71
N ASP A 39 0.99 8.75 5.41
CA ASP A 39 0.07 9.73 5.99
C ASP A 39 -1.39 9.43 5.63
N ILE A 40 -1.68 8.98 4.40
CA ILE A 40 -3.03 8.57 3.98
C ILE A 40 -3.51 7.39 4.83
N ALA A 41 -2.67 6.35 4.97
CA ALA A 41 -3.00 5.20 5.82
C ALA A 41 -3.23 5.59 7.28
N ARG A 42 -2.45 6.56 7.80
CA ARG A 42 -2.59 7.09 9.18
C ARG A 42 -3.93 7.79 9.41
N ASN A 43 -4.54 8.34 8.38
CA ASN A 43 -5.84 9.00 8.45
C ASN A 43 -7.03 8.06 8.26
N SER A 44 -6.82 6.78 7.97
CA SER A 44 -7.86 5.75 7.98
C SER A 44 -8.33 5.50 9.42
N LYS A 45 -9.63 5.30 9.60
CA LYS A 45 -10.26 5.02 10.90
C LYS A 45 -10.02 3.59 11.39
N HIS A 46 -9.74 2.66 10.46
CA HIS A 46 -9.77 1.23 10.74
C HIS A 46 -8.38 0.58 10.75
N ILE A 47 -7.35 1.24 10.23
CA ILE A 47 -5.97 0.73 10.29
C ILE A 47 -5.41 0.87 11.71
N ASP A 48 -4.89 -0.23 12.25
CA ASP A 48 -4.31 -0.30 13.59
C ASP A 48 -2.79 -0.15 13.58
N VAL A 49 -2.13 -0.63 12.53
CA VAL A 49 -0.68 -0.52 12.38
C VAL A 49 -0.31 -0.27 10.92
N ILE A 50 0.68 0.60 10.71
CA ILE A 50 1.21 0.95 9.39
C ILE A 50 2.66 0.52 9.35
N ILE A 51 3.03 -0.23 8.31
CA ILE A 51 4.36 -0.77 8.12
C ILE A 51 4.83 -0.46 6.70
N VAL A 52 5.97 0.21 6.57
CA VAL A 52 6.64 0.35 5.27
C VAL A 52 7.60 -0.82 5.09
N ALA A 53 7.33 -1.65 4.08
CA ALA A 53 8.11 -2.84 3.74
C ALA A 53 9.13 -2.51 2.64
N THR A 54 10.43 -2.60 2.93
CA THR A 54 11.48 -2.20 1.99
C THR A 54 12.78 -2.98 2.19
N GLU A 55 13.51 -3.23 1.10
CA GLU A 55 14.89 -3.71 1.14
C GLU A 55 15.91 -2.57 1.27
N ASN A 56 15.47 -1.32 1.11
CA ASN A 56 16.36 -0.17 0.99
C ASN A 56 16.52 0.58 2.31
N LYS A 57 17.75 0.61 2.82
CA LYS A 57 18.07 1.29 4.09
C LYS A 57 17.65 2.77 4.10
N VAL A 58 17.81 3.48 2.97
CA VAL A 58 17.44 4.92 2.88
C VAL A 58 15.94 5.13 3.08
N ILE A 59 15.08 4.27 2.52
CA ILE A 59 13.63 4.34 2.74
C ILE A 59 13.31 4.01 4.20
N LYS A 60 13.96 2.98 4.74
CA LYS A 60 13.78 2.57 6.14
C LYS A 60 14.11 3.70 7.11
N ASP A 61 15.30 4.29 6.96
CA ASP A 61 15.74 5.39 7.82
C ASP A 61 14.78 6.60 7.71
N LEU A 62 14.41 6.98 6.48
CA LEU A 62 13.43 8.05 6.25
C LEU A 62 12.10 7.80 6.96
N CYS A 63 11.57 6.58 6.89
CA CYS A 63 10.31 6.24 7.55
C CYS A 63 10.44 6.30 9.07
N ASN A 64 11.51 5.74 9.64
CA ASN A 64 11.75 5.76 11.07
C ASN A 64 11.94 7.19 11.61
N ASP A 65 12.65 8.06 10.87
CA ASP A 65 12.84 9.47 11.21
C ASP A 65 11.51 10.28 11.18
N ASN A 66 10.46 9.71 10.56
CA ASN A 66 9.13 10.30 10.47
C ASN A 66 8.05 9.54 11.26
N ASP A 67 8.45 8.75 12.26
CA ASP A 67 7.55 7.99 13.15
C ASP A 67 6.68 6.95 12.42
N TYR A 68 7.20 6.35 11.34
CA TYR A 68 6.61 5.20 10.67
C TYR A 68 7.43 3.95 10.90
N LEU A 69 6.76 2.87 11.33
CA LEU A 69 7.40 1.56 11.43
C LEU A 69 7.84 1.08 10.05
N SER A 70 9.08 0.63 9.95
CA SER A 70 9.59 0.05 8.72
C SER A 70 10.26 -1.31 8.98
N ILE A 71 9.99 -2.26 8.08
CA ILE A 71 10.56 -3.61 8.15
C ILE A 71 11.44 -3.83 6.91
N THR A 72 12.66 -4.32 7.16
CA THR A 72 13.56 -4.73 6.08
C THR A 72 13.12 -6.08 5.56
N THR A 73 12.94 -6.17 4.23
CA THR A 73 12.55 -7.40 3.52
C THR A 73 13.68 -7.87 2.61
N GLY A 74 13.55 -9.09 2.12
CA GLY A 74 14.36 -9.59 1.01
C GLY A 74 14.05 -8.84 -0.30
N THR A 75 14.79 -9.23 -1.36
CA THR A 75 14.52 -8.76 -2.72
C THR A 75 13.38 -9.59 -3.31
N HIS A 76 12.34 -8.91 -3.79
CA HIS A 76 11.15 -9.54 -4.35
C HIS A 76 10.84 -9.06 -5.76
N TYR A 77 10.33 -9.95 -6.61
CA TYR A 77 9.89 -9.60 -7.95
C TYR A 77 8.63 -8.74 -7.95
N THR A 78 7.72 -8.97 -7.00
CA THR A 78 6.45 -8.25 -6.90
C THR A 78 6.26 -7.60 -5.54
N CYS A 79 5.45 -6.54 -5.50
CA CYS A 79 5.04 -5.89 -4.26
C CYS A 79 4.27 -6.87 -3.35
N THR A 80 3.43 -7.73 -3.93
CA THR A 80 2.63 -8.71 -3.18
C THR A 80 3.50 -9.70 -2.40
N HIS A 81 4.58 -10.22 -3.00
CA HIS A 81 5.51 -11.10 -2.29
C HIS A 81 6.20 -10.39 -1.10
N ARG A 82 6.51 -9.10 -1.25
CA ARG A 82 7.08 -8.28 -0.16
C ARG A 82 6.09 -8.11 0.98
N VAL A 83 4.83 -7.86 0.65
CA VAL A 83 3.75 -7.76 1.64
C VAL A 83 3.55 -9.10 2.35
N ALA A 84 3.57 -10.21 1.62
CA ALA A 84 3.42 -11.56 2.18
C ALA A 84 4.52 -11.87 3.21
N GLU A 85 5.80 -11.60 2.89
CA GLU A 85 6.93 -11.81 3.83
C GLU A 85 6.69 -11.08 5.17
N VAL A 86 6.25 -9.82 5.11
CA VAL A 86 5.96 -9.05 6.31
C VAL A 86 4.77 -9.63 7.06
N SER A 87 3.72 -10.02 6.32
CA SER A 87 2.46 -10.49 6.88
C SER A 87 2.57 -11.79 7.67
N GLU A 88 3.48 -12.70 7.28
CA GLU A 88 3.73 -13.98 7.96
C GLU A 88 4.05 -13.82 9.46
N ASN A 89 4.62 -12.67 9.84
CA ASN A 89 5.05 -12.41 11.21
C ASN A 89 4.14 -11.41 11.94
N LEU A 90 3.04 -10.95 11.32
CA LEU A 90 2.11 -10.01 11.91
C LEU A 90 0.99 -10.73 12.67
N LYS A 91 0.67 -10.20 13.86
CA LYS A 91 -0.49 -10.63 14.62
C LYS A 91 -1.68 -9.71 14.28
N CYS A 92 -2.27 -9.91 13.11
CA CYS A 92 -3.44 -9.19 12.63
C CYS A 92 -4.41 -10.16 11.95
N ASP A 93 -5.67 -9.76 11.81
CA ASP A 93 -6.70 -10.54 11.13
C ASP A 93 -6.71 -10.27 9.62
N TYR A 94 -6.41 -9.02 9.24
CA TYR A 94 -6.40 -8.58 7.84
C TYR A 94 -5.16 -7.75 7.52
N VAL A 95 -4.70 -7.85 6.28
CA VAL A 95 -3.61 -7.03 5.74
C VAL A 95 -4.13 -6.20 4.57
N PHE A 96 -4.05 -4.88 4.71
CA PHE A 96 -4.31 -3.94 3.63
C PHE A 96 -3.00 -3.66 2.88
N ASN A 97 -2.93 -4.02 1.60
CA ASN A 97 -1.77 -3.74 0.74
C ASN A 97 -1.98 -2.39 0.05
N LEU A 98 -1.37 -1.33 0.57
CA LEU A 98 -1.41 0.00 -0.02
C LEU A 98 -0.13 0.25 -0.81
N GLN A 99 -0.24 0.42 -2.13
CA GLN A 99 0.93 0.64 -2.98
C GLN A 99 1.64 1.94 -2.63
N GLY A 100 2.98 1.88 -2.44
CA GLY A 100 3.79 3.04 -2.03
C GLY A 100 3.89 4.17 -3.06
N ASP A 101 3.26 4.02 -4.21
CA ASP A 101 3.22 4.98 -5.31
C ASP A 101 1.80 5.47 -5.67
N GLU A 102 0.86 5.32 -4.74
CA GLU A 102 -0.53 5.81 -4.88
C GLU A 102 -0.84 7.00 -3.94
N PRO A 103 -0.19 8.16 -4.13
CA PRO A 103 -0.33 9.31 -3.25
C PRO A 103 -1.67 10.05 -3.36
N LEU A 104 -2.57 9.63 -4.25
CA LEU A 104 -3.89 10.19 -4.46
C LEU A 104 -5.01 9.33 -3.86
N THR A 105 -4.68 8.19 -3.27
CA THR A 105 -5.65 7.38 -2.52
C THR A 105 -6.27 8.21 -1.39
N LYS A 106 -7.55 8.01 -1.14
CA LYS A 106 -8.26 8.68 -0.06
C LYS A 106 -8.42 7.75 1.13
N PRO A 107 -8.26 8.24 2.38
CA PRO A 107 -8.47 7.42 3.58
C PRO A 107 -9.85 6.76 3.61
N GLU A 108 -10.88 7.46 3.13
CA GLU A 108 -12.26 6.98 3.09
C GLU A 108 -12.40 5.72 2.20
N TRP A 109 -11.66 5.64 1.10
CA TRP A 109 -11.67 4.45 0.23
C TRP A 109 -11.05 3.22 0.92
N ILE A 110 -10.01 3.45 1.73
CA ILE A 110 -9.42 2.41 2.56
C ILE A 110 -10.44 1.88 3.56
N ASP A 111 -11.13 2.80 4.24
CA ASP A 111 -12.16 2.47 5.23
C ASP A 111 -13.30 1.68 4.59
N GLU A 112 -13.84 2.14 3.45
CA GLU A 112 -14.91 1.46 2.70
C GLU A 112 -14.51 0.05 2.27
N MET A 113 -13.26 -0.15 1.80
CA MET A 113 -12.78 -1.49 1.42
C MET A 113 -12.68 -2.42 2.63
N ILE A 114 -12.18 -1.92 3.76
CA ILE A 114 -12.06 -2.69 5.00
C ILE A 114 -13.46 -3.10 5.50
N GLU A 115 -14.39 -2.14 5.56
CA GLU A 115 -15.77 -2.38 5.96
C GLU A 115 -16.42 -3.44 5.08
N TYR A 116 -16.35 -3.25 3.75
CA TYR A 116 -16.93 -4.19 2.80
C TYR A 116 -16.33 -5.61 2.93
N GLY A 117 -15.01 -5.72 3.02
CA GLY A 117 -14.33 -7.01 3.11
C GLY A 117 -14.69 -7.79 4.37
N ILE A 118 -14.76 -7.10 5.51
CA ILE A 118 -15.11 -7.72 6.79
C ILE A 118 -16.59 -8.03 6.87
N ASP A 119 -17.46 -7.14 6.40
CA ASP A 119 -18.92 -7.32 6.47
C ASP A 119 -19.43 -8.45 5.58
N ASN A 120 -18.71 -8.74 4.48
CA ASN A 120 -19.06 -9.80 3.53
C ASN A 120 -18.15 -11.04 3.67
N GLU A 121 -17.29 -11.10 4.70
CA GLU A 121 -16.38 -12.22 4.96
C GLU A 121 -15.52 -12.61 3.74
N VAL A 122 -15.00 -11.60 3.03
CA VAL A 122 -14.24 -11.80 1.79
C VAL A 122 -12.78 -12.07 2.11
N ASP A 123 -12.22 -13.18 1.59
CA ASP A 123 -10.82 -13.56 1.81
C ASP A 123 -9.85 -12.63 1.07
N VAL A 124 -10.20 -12.18 -0.14
CA VAL A 124 -9.40 -11.26 -0.96
C VAL A 124 -10.29 -10.25 -1.63
N LEU A 125 -9.99 -8.96 -1.44
CA LEU A 125 -10.69 -7.84 -2.07
C LEU A 125 -9.71 -6.97 -2.83
N GLN A 126 -10.05 -6.61 -4.05
CA GLN A 126 -9.30 -5.66 -4.87
C GLN A 126 -10.22 -4.57 -5.40
N SER A 127 -9.81 -3.31 -5.27
CA SER A 127 -10.53 -2.20 -5.89
C SER A 127 -10.24 -2.13 -7.39
N SER A 128 -11.24 -1.72 -8.15
CA SER A 128 -11.11 -1.46 -9.59
C SER A 128 -12.02 -0.30 -9.99
N ARG A 129 -11.73 0.32 -11.13
CA ARG A 129 -12.60 1.33 -11.75
C ARG A 129 -12.88 0.98 -13.21
N LYS A 130 -13.92 1.53 -13.77
CA LYS A 130 -14.16 1.42 -15.21
C LYS A 130 -13.08 2.19 -15.97
N LEU A 131 -12.65 1.64 -17.09
CA LEU A 131 -11.78 2.32 -18.03
C LEU A 131 -12.50 3.51 -18.67
N GLU A 132 -11.78 4.59 -18.85
CA GLU A 132 -12.23 5.72 -19.67
C GLU A 132 -11.82 5.51 -21.13
N ASN A 133 -12.41 6.30 -22.04
CA ASN A 133 -12.13 6.20 -23.45
C ASN A 133 -10.64 6.53 -23.73
N GLY A 134 -9.93 5.64 -24.41
CA GLY A 134 -8.53 5.79 -24.78
C GLY A 134 -7.51 5.20 -23.78
N GLU A 135 -7.94 4.77 -22.59
CA GLU A 135 -7.03 4.18 -21.60
C GLU A 135 -6.61 2.73 -21.93
N ILE A 136 -7.32 2.08 -22.83
CA ILE A 136 -7.04 0.66 -23.16
C ILE A 136 -5.64 0.47 -23.80
N ASP A 137 -5.16 1.50 -24.51
CA ASP A 137 -3.87 1.51 -25.16
C ASP A 137 -2.80 2.30 -24.36
N ASP A 138 -3.13 2.76 -23.17
CA ASP A 138 -2.23 3.49 -22.29
C ASP A 138 -1.38 2.53 -21.47
N GLU A 139 -0.07 2.51 -21.70
CA GLU A 139 0.89 1.63 -21.00
C GLU A 139 1.02 1.92 -19.51
N ASP A 140 0.57 3.09 -19.04
CA ASP A 140 0.58 3.48 -17.63
C ASP A 140 -0.69 3.04 -16.87
N VAL A 141 -1.72 2.56 -17.58
CA VAL A 141 -2.93 2.01 -16.99
C VAL A 141 -2.77 0.53 -16.71
N VAL A 142 -2.92 0.15 -15.45
CA VAL A 142 -2.91 -1.27 -15.05
C VAL A 142 -4.26 -1.89 -15.36
N LEU A 143 -4.27 -2.83 -16.30
CA LEU A 143 -5.45 -3.59 -16.67
C LEU A 143 -5.55 -4.87 -15.85
N SER A 144 -6.71 -5.14 -15.29
CA SER A 144 -7.03 -6.40 -14.63
C SER A 144 -8.20 -7.06 -15.34
N LEU A 145 -8.03 -8.34 -15.73
CA LEU A 145 -9.13 -9.15 -16.23
C LEU A 145 -9.91 -9.70 -15.02
N ILE A 146 -11.11 -9.19 -14.84
CA ILE A 146 -12.05 -9.76 -13.88
C ILE A 146 -12.92 -10.76 -14.66
N HIS A 147 -12.81 -12.05 -14.30
CA HIS A 147 -13.73 -13.05 -14.83
C HIS A 147 -15.04 -12.93 -14.07
N ILE A 148 -16.06 -12.47 -14.76
CA ILE A 148 -17.43 -12.38 -14.24
C ILE A 148 -18.17 -13.67 -14.59
#